data_da2f686548f7d1493382cdaf0911a157
#
_entry.id   da2f686548f7d1493382cdaf0911a157
#
_cell.length_a   1.000
_cell.length_b   1.000
_cell.length_c   1.000
_cell.angle_alpha   90.00
_cell.angle_beta   90.00
_cell.angle_gamma   90.00
#
_symmetry.space_group_name_H-M   'P 1'
#
loop_
_entity.id
_entity.type
_entity.pdbx_description
1 polymer ?
#
loop_
_entity_poly.entity_id
_entity_poly.type
_entity_poly.pdbx_seq_one_letter_code
_entity_poly.pdbx_strand_id
1 'polypeptide(L)'
;MPLIDEGPDAVNIDKISSVSHGYVGADLEYLCKEAAMKCLRRLLPELNLEEEKLPPETLDKLVVTNDDFTKALVEVTPSGMREVFIENPDIHWKQIGGLPDVKRELQEAVEWPMKYPGLYDKLGHKMPRGILLHGPSGTGKTLMAKAVATESEANFVSVRGPELLSKWVGESERGIREIFKRARQSAPCVIFFDEIDSIAPIRGGGTETAVTERVVSQLLTELDGMENMRGVIVLAATNRADMIDPALLRPGRFDKIIQIPMPDKESRLQILKINSEDIPLADQNGPDKIDYDKLAEMTDGLSGADVAAISNTAVSLVVHEHLDKEPDVKEVEKKAATAKVTMKHFEDAVKKVREQKDLKIGEKLVASYYR
;
A
#
# COMPACT_ATOMS: atom_id res chain seq x y z
N MET A 1 -9.63 34.93 0.19
CA MET A 1 -8.63 34.40 1.14
C MET A 1 -7.27 34.80 0.60
N PRO A 2 -6.43 35.54 1.35
CA PRO A 2 -5.11 35.90 0.89
C PRO A 2 -4.21 34.67 0.87
N LEU A 3 -3.58 34.37 -0.27
CA LEU A 3 -2.66 33.27 -0.51
C LEU A 3 -1.26 33.82 -0.74
N ILE A 4 -0.24 33.04 -0.41
CA ILE A 4 1.14 33.33 -0.83
C ILE A 4 1.32 32.85 -2.26
N ASP A 5 1.56 33.78 -3.18
CA ASP A 5 1.70 33.50 -4.62
C ASP A 5 3.15 33.27 -5.05
N GLU A 6 4.14 33.74 -4.24
CA GLU A 6 5.56 33.63 -4.56
C GLU A 6 6.39 33.22 -3.34
N GLY A 7 7.44 32.41 -3.54
CA GLY A 7 8.37 31.99 -2.51
C GLY A 7 8.24 30.51 -2.13
N PRO A 8 9.03 30.03 -1.14
CA PRO A 8 9.05 28.63 -0.74
C PRO A 8 7.73 28.15 -0.10
N ASP A 9 6.92 29.08 0.43
CA ASP A 9 5.62 28.79 1.06
C ASP A 9 4.43 29.07 0.11
N ALA A 10 4.68 29.34 -1.16
CA ALA A 10 3.66 29.60 -2.17
C ALA A 10 2.70 28.44 -2.32
N VAL A 11 1.40 28.75 -2.42
CA VAL A 11 0.35 27.76 -2.58
C VAL A 11 0.32 27.26 -4.02
N ASN A 12 0.66 26.00 -4.22
CA ASN A 12 0.62 25.35 -5.53
C ASN A 12 -0.77 24.75 -5.78
N ILE A 13 -1.63 25.49 -6.46
CA ILE A 13 -3.01 25.11 -6.77
C ILE A 13 -3.05 23.86 -7.66
N ASP A 14 -2.13 23.71 -8.62
CA ASP A 14 -2.06 22.55 -9.50
C ASP A 14 -1.74 21.28 -8.72
N LYS A 15 -0.81 21.36 -7.78
CA LYS A 15 -0.48 20.23 -6.89
C LYS A 15 -1.66 19.88 -5.96
N ILE A 16 -2.35 20.89 -5.40
CA ILE A 16 -3.55 20.65 -4.57
C ILE A 16 -4.65 20.01 -5.42
N SER A 17 -4.87 20.49 -6.63
CA SER A 17 -5.83 19.93 -7.57
C SER A 17 -5.51 18.46 -7.90
N SER A 18 -4.25 18.13 -8.13
CA SER A 18 -3.83 16.76 -8.44
C SER A 18 -4.04 15.78 -7.27
N VAL A 19 -4.04 16.26 -6.02
CA VAL A 19 -4.25 15.45 -4.81
C VAL A 19 -5.73 15.43 -4.39
N SER A 20 -6.55 16.37 -4.87
CA SER A 20 -7.98 16.51 -4.49
C SER A 20 -8.91 15.61 -5.32
N HIS A 21 -8.46 14.45 -5.78
CA HIS A 21 -9.31 13.52 -6.50
C HIS A 21 -10.49 13.04 -5.64
N GLY A 22 -11.72 13.11 -6.17
CA GLY A 22 -12.94 12.69 -5.48
C GLY A 22 -13.53 13.73 -4.52
N TYR A 23 -12.97 14.93 -4.44
CA TYR A 23 -13.59 16.06 -3.75
C TYR A 23 -14.71 16.64 -4.61
N VAL A 24 -15.90 16.85 -4.00
CA VAL A 24 -16.97 17.63 -4.61
C VAL A 24 -16.79 19.11 -4.27
N GLY A 25 -17.53 20.01 -4.94
CA GLY A 25 -17.41 21.45 -4.71
C GLY A 25 -17.53 21.87 -3.24
N ALA A 26 -18.44 21.22 -2.49
CA ALA A 26 -18.58 21.45 -1.05
C ALA A 26 -17.36 21.04 -0.23
N ASP A 27 -16.66 19.97 -0.64
CA ASP A 27 -15.45 19.50 0.04
C ASP A 27 -14.28 20.47 -0.23
N LEU A 28 -14.18 20.99 -1.45
CA LEU A 28 -13.19 22.01 -1.80
C LEU A 28 -13.43 23.31 -1.03
N GLU A 29 -14.69 23.72 -0.88
CA GLU A 29 -15.04 24.84 -0.03
C GLU A 29 -14.65 24.60 1.43
N TYR A 30 -14.93 23.41 1.94
CA TYR A 30 -14.56 23.03 3.30
C TYR A 30 -13.05 22.94 3.49
N LEU A 31 -12.30 22.42 2.50
CA LEU A 31 -10.84 22.41 2.47
C LEU A 31 -10.26 23.82 2.57
N CYS A 32 -10.78 24.75 1.79
CA CYS A 32 -10.36 26.17 1.87
C CYS A 32 -10.64 26.78 3.24
N LYS A 33 -11.79 26.49 3.83
CA LYS A 33 -12.14 26.94 5.19
C LYS A 33 -11.21 26.37 6.23
N GLU A 34 -10.90 25.06 6.16
CA GLU A 34 -10.02 24.41 7.12
C GLU A 34 -8.56 24.92 6.97
N ALA A 35 -8.06 25.13 5.75
CA ALA A 35 -6.76 25.75 5.54
C ALA A 35 -6.68 27.16 6.15
N ALA A 36 -7.72 27.96 6.01
CA ALA A 36 -7.82 29.28 6.67
C ALA A 36 -7.84 29.15 8.20
N MET A 37 -8.53 28.15 8.75
CA MET A 37 -8.55 27.88 10.19
C MET A 37 -7.18 27.41 10.70
N LYS A 38 -6.41 26.63 9.92
CA LYS A 38 -5.03 26.26 10.26
C LYS A 38 -4.12 27.48 10.32
N CYS A 39 -4.22 28.39 9.34
CA CYS A 39 -3.51 29.66 9.35
C CYS A 39 -3.84 30.45 10.62
N LEU A 40 -5.11 30.56 10.98
CA LEU A 40 -5.55 31.28 12.16
C LEU A 40 -5.03 30.64 13.46
N ARG A 41 -5.11 29.31 13.58
CA ARG A 41 -4.55 28.58 14.73
C ARG A 41 -3.04 28.71 14.86
N ARG A 42 -2.32 28.82 13.75
CA ARG A 42 -0.87 29.05 13.72
C ARG A 42 -0.51 30.42 14.32
N LEU A 43 -1.33 31.43 14.06
CA LEU A 43 -1.09 32.81 14.52
C LEU A 43 -1.71 33.11 15.88
N LEU A 44 -2.64 32.25 16.38
CA LEU A 44 -3.29 32.44 17.70
C LEU A 44 -2.33 32.69 18.87
N PRO A 45 -1.15 32.03 19.00
CA PRO A 45 -0.20 32.31 20.08
C PRO A 45 0.41 33.72 20.02
N GLU A 46 0.43 34.37 18.85
CA GLU A 46 0.95 35.73 18.63
C GLU A 46 -0.14 36.80 18.81
N LEU A 47 -1.43 36.37 18.91
CA LEU A 47 -2.57 37.25 19.02
C LEU A 47 -2.88 37.56 20.50
N ASN A 48 -2.86 38.83 20.86
CA ASN A 48 -3.31 39.27 22.14
C ASN A 48 -4.84 39.36 22.15
N LEU A 49 -5.51 38.31 22.66
CA LEU A 49 -6.98 38.18 22.66
C LEU A 49 -7.71 39.17 23.60
N GLU A 50 -6.97 39.96 24.40
CA GLU A 50 -7.51 40.97 25.30
C GLU A 50 -7.74 42.34 24.64
N GLU A 51 -7.26 42.50 23.41
CA GLU A 51 -7.42 43.76 22.68
C GLU A 51 -8.69 43.72 21.79
N GLU A 52 -9.58 44.70 21.92
CA GLU A 52 -10.83 44.83 21.14
C GLU A 52 -10.60 44.97 19.60
N LYS A 53 -9.38 45.31 19.16
CA LYS A 53 -9.04 45.45 17.71
C LYS A 53 -7.68 44.86 17.45
N LEU A 54 -7.62 43.97 16.45
CA LEU A 54 -6.35 43.44 15.95
C LEU A 54 -5.52 44.54 15.28
N PRO A 55 -4.21 44.63 15.57
CA PRO A 55 -3.30 45.57 14.89
C PRO A 55 -3.24 45.29 13.38
N PRO A 56 -3.15 46.33 12.51
CA PRO A 56 -3.06 46.16 11.07
C PRO A 56 -1.90 45.23 10.65
N GLU A 57 -0.76 45.30 11.34
CA GLU A 57 0.43 44.47 11.10
C GLU A 57 0.17 42.96 11.30
N THR A 58 -0.78 42.60 12.13
CA THR A 58 -1.17 41.21 12.39
C THR A 58 -2.16 40.71 11.34
N LEU A 59 -2.97 41.60 10.77
CA LEU A 59 -3.83 41.27 9.64
C LEU A 59 -3.04 40.98 8.36
N ASP A 60 -1.92 41.67 8.13
CA ASP A 60 -1.03 41.41 7.01
C ASP A 60 -0.30 40.06 7.09
N LYS A 61 -0.17 39.51 8.30
CA LYS A 61 0.38 38.14 8.52
C LYS A 61 -0.63 37.03 8.31
N LEU A 62 -1.93 37.31 8.18
CA LEU A 62 -2.99 36.34 7.92
C LEU A 62 -3.00 35.89 6.46
N VAL A 63 -1.91 35.24 6.05
CA VAL A 63 -1.76 34.69 4.70
C VAL A 63 -1.60 33.17 4.81
N VAL A 64 -2.40 32.44 4.00
CA VAL A 64 -2.43 30.99 4.03
C VAL A 64 -1.26 30.43 3.20
N THR A 65 -0.57 29.49 3.76
CA THR A 65 0.61 28.83 3.19
C THR A 65 0.27 27.47 2.59
N ASN A 66 1.19 26.93 1.79
CA ASN A 66 1.05 25.55 1.27
C ASN A 66 1.04 24.49 2.40
N ASP A 67 1.71 24.74 3.52
CA ASP A 67 1.71 23.88 4.70
C ASP A 67 0.32 23.83 5.38
N ASP A 68 -0.38 24.97 5.47
CA ASP A 68 -1.73 25.05 6.00
C ASP A 68 -2.70 24.19 5.14
N PHE A 69 -2.56 24.23 3.80
CA PHE A 69 -3.33 23.35 2.91
C PHE A 69 -2.95 21.88 3.05
N THR A 70 -1.68 21.56 3.18
CA THR A 70 -1.22 20.17 3.35
C THR A 70 -1.79 19.55 4.63
N LYS A 71 -1.80 20.32 5.74
CA LYS A 71 -2.42 19.91 7.00
C LYS A 71 -3.92 19.78 6.91
N ALA A 72 -4.58 20.68 6.17
CA ALA A 72 -6.02 20.62 5.95
C ALA A 72 -6.42 19.40 5.10
N LEU A 73 -5.65 19.01 4.08
CA LEU A 73 -5.88 17.82 3.26
C LEU A 73 -5.87 16.51 4.07
N VAL A 74 -5.11 16.44 5.16
CA VAL A 74 -5.10 15.27 6.05
C VAL A 74 -6.41 15.15 6.85
N GLU A 75 -7.04 16.28 7.20
CA GLU A 75 -8.25 16.30 8.05
C GLU A 75 -9.55 16.26 7.23
N VAL A 76 -9.54 16.86 6.04
CA VAL A 76 -10.74 16.93 5.20
C VAL A 76 -10.84 15.66 4.35
N THR A 77 -11.75 14.78 4.72
CA THR A 77 -12.06 13.58 3.94
C THR A 77 -13.15 13.88 2.91
N PRO A 78 -12.96 13.48 1.65
CA PRO A 78 -13.95 13.69 0.59
C PRO A 78 -15.32 13.10 0.94
N SER A 79 -16.41 13.87 0.79
CA SER A 79 -17.78 13.43 1.11
C SER A 79 -18.25 12.27 0.24
N GLY A 80 -17.73 12.18 -0.99
CA GLY A 80 -17.98 11.06 -1.91
C GLY A 80 -17.33 9.74 -1.48
N MET A 81 -16.47 9.75 -0.44
CA MET A 81 -15.61 8.62 -0.08
C MET A 81 -15.87 8.02 1.31
N ARG A 82 -16.93 8.43 2.01
CA ARG A 82 -17.15 8.06 3.42
C ARG A 82 -17.29 6.56 3.72
N GLU A 83 -17.47 5.69 2.73
CA GLU A 83 -17.69 4.25 2.95
C GLU A 83 -16.64 3.31 2.31
N VAL A 84 -15.86 3.76 1.30
CA VAL A 84 -14.75 2.99 0.69
C VAL A 84 -13.50 3.85 0.77
N PHE A 85 -12.45 3.37 1.37
CA PHE A 85 -11.19 4.09 1.50
C PHE A 85 -10.44 4.07 0.15
N ILE A 86 -10.16 5.25 -0.42
CA ILE A 86 -9.17 5.38 -1.47
C ILE A 86 -7.85 5.62 -0.76
N GLU A 87 -6.92 4.71 -0.98
CA GLU A 87 -5.55 4.85 -0.53
C GLU A 87 -4.74 5.54 -1.64
N ASN A 88 -3.82 6.42 -1.27
CA ASN A 88 -2.76 6.87 -2.15
C ASN A 88 -1.46 6.20 -1.66
N PRO A 89 -1.14 5.01 -2.16
CA PRO A 89 0.07 4.33 -1.74
C PRO A 89 1.29 5.09 -2.24
N ASP A 90 2.32 5.18 -1.40
CA ASP A 90 3.63 5.77 -1.75
C ASP A 90 4.68 4.65 -1.82
N ILE A 91 4.43 3.71 -2.72
CA ILE A 91 5.31 2.56 -2.94
C ILE A 91 5.80 2.57 -4.39
N HIS A 92 7.10 2.71 -4.55
CA HIS A 92 7.74 2.74 -5.85
C HIS A 92 8.40 1.41 -6.22
N TRP A 93 8.62 1.16 -7.54
CA TRP A 93 9.32 -0.03 -8.03
C TRP A 93 10.70 -0.24 -7.39
N LYS A 94 11.36 0.85 -6.97
CA LYS A 94 12.66 0.81 -6.31
C LYS A 94 12.63 0.15 -4.94
N GLN A 95 11.49 0.21 -4.25
CA GLN A 95 11.28 -0.37 -2.93
C GLN A 95 10.92 -1.87 -2.98
N ILE A 96 10.79 -2.43 -4.17
CA ILE A 96 10.51 -3.85 -4.38
C ILE A 96 11.76 -4.53 -4.91
N GLY A 97 12.33 -5.45 -4.13
CA GLY A 97 13.52 -6.20 -4.54
C GLY A 97 13.18 -7.32 -5.52
N GLY A 98 13.96 -7.45 -6.60
CA GLY A 98 13.85 -8.51 -7.58
C GLY A 98 12.64 -8.46 -8.51
N LEU A 99 12.31 -9.63 -9.07
CA LEU A 99 11.14 -9.88 -9.92
C LEU A 99 11.06 -8.97 -11.17
N PRO A 100 12.15 -8.82 -11.96
CA PRO A 100 12.18 -7.88 -13.08
C PRO A 100 11.13 -8.21 -14.14
N ASP A 101 10.90 -9.47 -14.43
CA ASP A 101 9.94 -9.92 -15.45
C ASP A 101 8.50 -9.61 -15.01
N VAL A 102 8.16 -9.87 -13.73
CA VAL A 102 6.85 -9.56 -13.16
C VAL A 102 6.58 -8.06 -13.17
N LYS A 103 7.58 -7.25 -12.78
CA LYS A 103 7.48 -5.79 -12.83
C LYS A 103 7.21 -5.31 -14.24
N ARG A 104 7.98 -5.81 -15.22
CA ARG A 104 7.81 -5.46 -16.63
C ARG A 104 6.43 -5.86 -17.14
N GLU A 105 5.96 -7.06 -16.80
CA GLU A 105 4.63 -7.50 -17.19
C GLU A 105 3.52 -6.61 -16.65
N LEU A 106 3.64 -6.14 -15.40
CA LEU A 106 2.69 -5.21 -14.80
C LEU A 106 2.79 -3.81 -15.40
N GLN A 107 4.00 -3.33 -15.70
CA GLN A 107 4.19 -2.07 -16.40
C GLN A 107 3.53 -2.08 -17.78
N GLU A 108 3.74 -3.12 -18.57
CA GLU A 108 3.15 -3.28 -19.90
C GLU A 108 1.63 -3.41 -19.85
N ALA A 109 1.08 -4.09 -18.84
CA ALA A 109 -0.34 -4.37 -18.74
C ALA A 109 -1.16 -3.24 -18.11
N VAL A 110 -0.57 -2.44 -17.21
CA VAL A 110 -1.29 -1.42 -16.42
C VAL A 110 -0.69 -0.04 -16.62
N GLU A 111 0.61 0.13 -16.30
CA GLU A 111 1.24 1.44 -16.22
C GLU A 111 1.25 2.14 -17.58
N TRP A 112 1.76 1.48 -18.63
CA TRP A 112 1.87 2.10 -19.95
C TRP A 112 0.51 2.45 -20.59
N PRO A 113 -0.50 1.56 -20.55
CA PRO A 113 -1.83 1.92 -21.06
C PRO A 113 -2.49 3.08 -20.31
N MET A 114 -2.25 3.21 -19.00
CA MET A 114 -2.76 4.33 -18.21
C MET A 114 -2.02 5.63 -18.50
N LYS A 115 -0.68 5.58 -18.67
CA LYS A 115 0.15 6.74 -18.98
C LYS A 115 0.02 7.20 -20.44
N TYR A 116 -0.18 6.27 -21.38
CA TYR A 116 -0.18 6.54 -22.82
C TYR A 116 -1.46 6.07 -23.52
N PRO A 117 -2.67 6.43 -23.04
CA PRO A 117 -3.92 5.89 -23.57
C PRO A 117 -4.08 6.18 -25.07
N GLY A 118 -3.66 7.36 -25.56
CA GLY A 118 -3.77 7.72 -26.97
C GLY A 118 -2.93 6.87 -27.93
N LEU A 119 -1.84 6.26 -27.45
CA LEU A 119 -1.04 5.32 -28.24
C LEU A 119 -1.77 3.98 -28.41
N TYR A 120 -2.32 3.48 -27.31
CA TYR A 120 -3.06 2.22 -27.29
C TYR A 120 -4.36 2.30 -28.10
N ASP A 121 -5.10 3.42 -28.00
CA ASP A 121 -6.30 3.68 -28.78
C ASP A 121 -6.00 3.69 -30.30
N LYS A 122 -4.91 4.32 -30.74
CA LYS A 122 -4.50 4.37 -32.15
C LYS A 122 -4.10 3.01 -32.70
N LEU A 123 -3.49 2.17 -31.88
CA LEU A 123 -3.06 0.82 -32.26
C LEU A 123 -4.18 -0.21 -32.11
N GLY A 124 -5.36 0.17 -31.57
CA GLY A 124 -6.49 -0.73 -31.35
C GLY A 124 -6.21 -1.79 -30.29
N HIS A 125 -5.21 -1.58 -29.43
CA HIS A 125 -4.86 -2.51 -28.35
C HIS A 125 -5.80 -2.29 -27.17
N LYS A 126 -6.48 -3.35 -26.73
CA LYS A 126 -7.38 -3.31 -25.57
C LYS A 126 -6.59 -3.62 -24.30
N MET A 127 -6.71 -2.76 -23.29
CA MET A 127 -6.21 -3.06 -21.93
C MET A 127 -6.87 -4.29 -21.36
N PRO A 128 -6.13 -5.12 -20.60
CA PRO A 128 -6.77 -6.18 -19.81
C PRO A 128 -7.70 -5.54 -18.78
N ARG A 129 -8.88 -6.13 -18.57
CA ARG A 129 -9.86 -5.64 -17.58
C ARG A 129 -9.46 -6.02 -16.17
N GLY A 130 -8.92 -7.21 -16.03
CA GLY A 130 -8.45 -7.75 -14.76
C GLY A 130 -7.15 -8.50 -14.91
N ILE A 131 -6.33 -8.43 -13.86
CA ILE A 131 -5.08 -9.17 -13.72
C ILE A 131 -5.11 -9.92 -12.40
N LEU A 132 -4.85 -11.23 -12.45
CA LEU A 132 -4.74 -12.08 -11.28
C LEU A 132 -3.27 -12.30 -10.91
N LEU A 133 -2.88 -11.87 -9.72
CA LEU A 133 -1.58 -12.13 -9.11
C LEU A 133 -1.68 -13.37 -8.23
N HIS A 134 -0.94 -14.42 -8.55
CA HIS A 134 -0.95 -15.63 -7.73
C HIS A 134 0.46 -16.05 -7.31
N GLY A 135 0.56 -16.72 -6.18
CA GLY A 135 1.84 -17.23 -5.66
C GLY A 135 1.82 -17.43 -4.15
N PRO A 136 2.90 -17.95 -3.58
CA PRO A 136 3.00 -18.21 -2.14
C PRO A 136 2.77 -16.96 -1.30
N SER A 137 2.36 -17.15 -0.04
CA SER A 137 2.21 -16.03 0.90
C SER A 137 3.56 -15.34 1.15
N GLY A 138 3.53 -14.01 1.34
CA GLY A 138 4.74 -13.23 1.64
C GLY A 138 5.64 -12.95 0.43
N THR A 139 5.20 -13.21 -0.81
CA THR A 139 5.98 -12.91 -2.02
C THR A 139 5.82 -11.48 -2.54
N GLY A 140 5.02 -10.63 -1.87
CA GLY A 140 4.89 -9.21 -2.20
C GLY A 140 3.75 -8.85 -3.15
N LYS A 141 2.73 -9.71 -3.34
CA LYS A 141 1.57 -9.45 -4.21
C LYS A 141 0.90 -8.10 -3.95
N THR A 142 0.59 -7.82 -2.70
CA THR A 142 -0.03 -6.55 -2.27
C THR A 142 0.90 -5.35 -2.50
N LEU A 143 2.22 -5.52 -2.27
CA LEU A 143 3.22 -4.47 -2.56
C LEU A 143 3.29 -4.17 -4.05
N MET A 144 3.27 -5.20 -4.91
CA MET A 144 3.25 -5.05 -6.36
C MET A 144 2.01 -4.27 -6.84
N ALA A 145 0.83 -4.59 -6.31
CA ALA A 145 -0.40 -3.88 -6.65
C ALA A 145 -0.34 -2.39 -6.23
N LYS A 146 0.19 -2.10 -5.05
CA LYS A 146 0.39 -0.72 -4.57
C LYS A 146 1.39 0.04 -5.43
N ALA A 147 2.52 -0.59 -5.80
CA ALA A 147 3.51 0.03 -6.66
C ALA A 147 2.96 0.34 -8.07
N VAL A 148 2.18 -0.57 -8.65
CA VAL A 148 1.49 -0.32 -9.93
C VAL A 148 0.61 0.93 -9.84
N ALA A 149 -0.19 1.08 -8.78
CA ALA A 149 -1.07 2.23 -8.61
C ALA A 149 -0.27 3.53 -8.46
N THR A 150 0.77 3.53 -7.60
CA THR A 150 1.65 4.70 -7.41
C THR A 150 2.31 5.12 -8.72
N GLU A 151 2.93 4.19 -9.42
CA GLU A 151 3.67 4.48 -10.66
C GLU A 151 2.73 4.84 -11.83
N SER A 152 1.48 4.38 -11.80
CA SER A 152 0.46 4.76 -12.80
C SER A 152 -0.26 6.06 -12.47
N GLU A 153 0.08 6.71 -11.36
CA GLU A 153 -0.62 7.89 -10.82
C GLU A 153 -2.14 7.65 -10.67
N ALA A 154 -2.52 6.41 -10.35
CA ALA A 154 -3.90 5.98 -10.23
C ALA A 154 -4.34 5.89 -8.77
N ASN A 155 -5.59 6.23 -8.51
CA ASN A 155 -6.22 5.99 -7.24
C ASN A 155 -6.24 4.48 -6.94
N PHE A 156 -6.10 4.11 -5.67
CA PHE A 156 -6.04 2.72 -5.23
C PHE A 156 -7.19 2.41 -4.27
N VAL A 157 -8.04 1.47 -4.65
CA VAL A 157 -9.13 0.98 -3.80
C VAL A 157 -8.80 -0.43 -3.37
N SER A 158 -8.41 -0.60 -2.11
CA SER A 158 -8.08 -1.92 -1.54
C SER A 158 -9.32 -2.56 -0.91
N VAL A 159 -9.57 -3.80 -1.28
CA VAL A 159 -10.68 -4.61 -0.79
C VAL A 159 -10.13 -5.94 -0.30
N ARG A 160 -10.27 -6.20 0.99
CA ARG A 160 -9.94 -7.51 1.56
C ARG A 160 -11.14 -8.42 1.55
N GLY A 161 -10.96 -9.63 1.03
CA GLY A 161 -12.04 -10.59 0.88
C GLY A 161 -12.85 -10.84 2.16
N PRO A 162 -12.23 -11.20 3.30
CA PRO A 162 -12.94 -11.42 4.55
C PRO A 162 -13.68 -10.17 5.08
N GLU A 163 -13.12 -8.97 4.88
CA GLU A 163 -13.76 -7.72 5.31
C GLU A 163 -15.03 -7.43 4.51
N LEU A 164 -15.02 -7.71 3.21
CA LEU A 164 -16.21 -7.56 2.37
C LEU A 164 -17.35 -8.45 2.84
N LEU A 165 -17.05 -9.69 3.20
CA LEU A 165 -18.06 -10.64 3.68
C LEU A 165 -18.57 -10.28 5.08
N SER A 166 -17.71 -9.82 5.99
CA SER A 166 -18.08 -9.49 7.37
C SER A 166 -18.79 -8.13 7.51
N LYS A 167 -18.31 -7.11 6.82
CA LYS A 167 -18.82 -5.73 6.91
C LYS A 167 -20.19 -5.57 6.23
N TRP A 168 -20.47 -6.37 5.21
CA TRP A 168 -21.67 -6.30 4.39
C TRP A 168 -22.54 -7.55 4.52
N VAL A 169 -22.69 -8.09 5.74
CA VAL A 169 -23.57 -9.25 6.00
C VAL A 169 -24.99 -8.93 5.50
N GLY A 170 -25.42 -9.67 4.48
CA GLY A 170 -26.72 -9.46 3.81
C GLY A 170 -26.74 -8.44 2.66
N GLU A 171 -25.72 -7.61 2.47
CA GLU A 171 -25.62 -6.59 1.41
C GLU A 171 -24.28 -6.61 0.64
N SER A 172 -23.55 -7.70 0.66
CA SER A 172 -22.22 -7.81 0.03
C SER A 172 -22.23 -7.50 -1.48
N GLU A 173 -23.34 -7.78 -2.17
CA GLU A 173 -23.57 -7.40 -3.58
C GLU A 173 -23.60 -5.88 -3.76
N ARG A 174 -24.24 -5.17 -2.83
CA ARG A 174 -24.30 -3.71 -2.83
C ARG A 174 -22.89 -3.12 -2.59
N GLY A 175 -22.08 -3.75 -1.72
CA GLY A 175 -20.70 -3.37 -1.49
C GLY A 175 -19.86 -3.42 -2.76
N ILE A 176 -19.95 -4.51 -3.53
CA ILE A 176 -19.24 -4.63 -4.81
C ILE A 176 -19.68 -3.53 -5.78
N ARG A 177 -21.00 -3.33 -5.97
CA ARG A 177 -21.50 -2.25 -6.86
C ARG A 177 -20.96 -0.86 -6.45
N GLU A 178 -20.93 -0.58 -5.16
CA GLU A 178 -20.45 0.70 -4.66
C GLU A 178 -18.94 0.88 -4.90
N ILE A 179 -18.13 -0.17 -4.71
CA ILE A 179 -16.70 -0.17 -5.03
C ILE A 179 -16.47 0.17 -6.50
N PHE A 180 -17.11 -0.52 -7.42
CA PHE A 180 -16.96 -0.27 -8.86
C PHE A 180 -17.51 1.09 -9.28
N LYS A 181 -18.63 1.54 -8.69
CA LYS A 181 -19.17 2.87 -8.93
C LYS A 181 -18.18 3.97 -8.54
N ARG A 182 -17.54 3.83 -7.39
CA ARG A 182 -16.53 4.78 -6.90
C ARG A 182 -15.26 4.75 -7.71
N ALA A 183 -14.77 3.57 -8.08
CA ALA A 183 -13.62 3.45 -8.96
C ALA A 183 -13.86 4.19 -10.30
N ARG A 184 -15.10 4.12 -10.82
CA ARG A 184 -15.50 4.89 -12.03
C ARG A 184 -15.44 6.40 -11.80
N GLN A 185 -15.84 6.87 -10.62
CA GLN A 185 -15.85 8.30 -10.28
C GLN A 185 -14.46 8.87 -10.01
N SER A 186 -13.54 8.00 -9.59
CA SER A 186 -12.14 8.35 -9.27
C SER A 186 -11.14 7.85 -10.30
N ALA A 187 -11.56 7.60 -11.54
CA ALA A 187 -10.63 7.19 -12.60
C ALA A 187 -9.58 8.30 -12.87
N PRO A 188 -8.30 7.95 -13.12
CA PRO A 188 -7.76 6.60 -13.21
C PRO A 188 -7.69 5.89 -11.84
N CYS A 189 -8.10 4.61 -11.80
CA CYS A 189 -8.23 3.88 -10.56
C CYS A 189 -7.85 2.38 -10.70
N VAL A 190 -7.14 1.87 -9.71
CA VAL A 190 -6.85 0.44 -9.54
C VAL A 190 -7.72 -0.09 -8.42
N ILE A 191 -8.61 -1.05 -8.71
CA ILE A 191 -9.33 -1.81 -7.69
C ILE A 191 -8.49 -3.04 -7.37
N PHE A 192 -8.14 -3.22 -6.11
CA PHE A 192 -7.33 -4.35 -5.67
C PHE A 192 -8.12 -5.26 -4.72
N PHE A 193 -8.38 -6.49 -5.13
CA PHE A 193 -8.97 -7.52 -4.29
C PHE A 193 -7.85 -8.40 -3.70
N ASP A 194 -7.60 -8.27 -2.41
CA ASP A 194 -6.69 -9.16 -1.71
C ASP A 194 -7.44 -10.38 -1.18
N GLU A 195 -6.80 -11.56 -1.22
CA GLU A 195 -7.40 -12.84 -0.82
C GLU A 195 -8.72 -13.13 -1.55
N ILE A 196 -8.72 -12.97 -2.89
CA ILE A 196 -9.94 -13.15 -3.71
C ILE A 196 -10.53 -14.55 -3.60
N ASP A 197 -9.74 -15.55 -3.26
CA ASP A 197 -10.17 -16.92 -2.98
C ASP A 197 -11.19 -17.02 -1.83
N SER A 198 -11.20 -16.06 -0.90
CA SER A 198 -12.21 -15.97 0.15
C SER A 198 -13.57 -15.46 -0.33
N ILE A 199 -13.57 -14.62 -1.38
CA ILE A 199 -14.79 -14.03 -1.96
C ILE A 199 -15.38 -14.92 -3.06
N ALA A 200 -14.50 -15.55 -3.82
CA ALA A 200 -14.86 -16.30 -5.03
C ALA A 200 -14.29 -17.72 -5.03
N PRO A 201 -14.66 -18.57 -4.07
CA PRO A 201 -14.24 -19.96 -4.03
C PRO A 201 -14.91 -20.79 -5.12
N ILE A 202 -14.32 -21.94 -5.46
CA ILE A 202 -14.90 -22.92 -6.37
C ILE A 202 -16.29 -23.35 -5.86
N ARG A 203 -17.25 -23.42 -6.75
CA ARG A 203 -18.62 -23.83 -6.44
C ARG A 203 -18.67 -25.31 -6.02
N GLY A 204 -19.37 -25.64 -4.92
CA GLY A 204 -19.68 -27.01 -4.56
C GLY A 204 -19.23 -27.53 -3.19
N GLY A 205 -18.72 -26.69 -2.30
CA GLY A 205 -18.12 -27.11 -1.01
C GLY A 205 -18.75 -26.52 0.25
N GLY A 206 -20.04 -26.71 0.55
CA GLY A 206 -20.56 -26.45 1.90
C GLY A 206 -21.65 -25.38 2.06
N THR A 207 -22.11 -25.19 3.28
CA THR A 207 -23.30 -24.43 3.67
C THR A 207 -23.19 -22.88 3.58
N GLU A 208 -22.02 -22.33 3.23
CA GLU A 208 -21.81 -20.87 3.08
C GLU A 208 -22.16 -20.35 1.66
N THR A 209 -22.69 -21.18 0.82
CA THR A 209 -22.73 -21.04 -0.64
C THR A 209 -23.61 -19.92 -1.18
N ALA A 210 -24.73 -19.59 -0.54
CA ALA A 210 -25.69 -18.65 -1.13
C ALA A 210 -25.19 -17.18 -1.15
N VAL A 211 -24.46 -16.73 -0.15
CA VAL A 211 -23.94 -15.35 -0.07
C VAL A 211 -22.75 -15.21 -1.00
N THR A 212 -21.80 -16.13 -0.96
CA THR A 212 -20.63 -16.12 -1.84
C THR A 212 -20.97 -16.25 -3.30
N GLU A 213 -21.95 -17.09 -3.67
CA GLU A 213 -22.43 -17.20 -5.06
C GLU A 213 -23.02 -15.90 -5.60
N ARG A 214 -23.77 -15.14 -4.77
CA ARG A 214 -24.29 -13.84 -5.15
C ARG A 214 -23.18 -12.81 -5.32
N VAL A 215 -22.19 -12.79 -4.41
CA VAL A 215 -21.02 -11.93 -4.47
C VAL A 215 -20.23 -12.19 -5.74
N VAL A 216 -19.96 -13.47 -6.07
CA VAL A 216 -19.28 -13.87 -7.31
C VAL A 216 -20.09 -13.42 -8.53
N SER A 217 -21.40 -13.66 -8.53
CA SER A 217 -22.27 -13.27 -9.65
C SER A 217 -22.29 -11.75 -9.87
N GLN A 218 -22.28 -10.96 -8.78
CA GLN A 218 -22.21 -9.52 -8.88
C GLN A 218 -20.82 -9.07 -9.38
N LEU A 219 -19.73 -9.66 -8.88
CA LEU A 219 -18.37 -9.38 -9.35
C LEU A 219 -18.21 -9.68 -10.84
N LEU A 220 -18.74 -10.82 -11.32
CA LEU A 220 -18.75 -11.16 -12.73
C LEU A 220 -19.51 -10.12 -13.55
N THR A 221 -20.66 -9.66 -13.06
CA THR A 221 -21.47 -8.64 -13.73
C THR A 221 -20.72 -7.31 -13.84
N GLU A 222 -20.04 -6.87 -12.77
CA GLU A 222 -19.27 -5.64 -12.79
C GLU A 222 -18.04 -5.75 -13.72
N LEU A 223 -17.33 -6.89 -13.72
CA LEU A 223 -16.22 -7.14 -14.63
C LEU A 223 -16.66 -7.15 -16.09
N ASP A 224 -17.78 -7.82 -16.41
CA ASP A 224 -18.34 -7.82 -17.76
C ASP A 224 -18.76 -6.41 -18.18
N GLY A 225 -19.29 -5.61 -17.25
CA GLY A 225 -19.68 -4.21 -17.46
C GLY A 225 -18.50 -3.23 -17.65
N MET A 226 -17.25 -3.64 -17.42
CA MET A 226 -16.07 -2.80 -17.58
C MET A 226 -15.71 -2.46 -19.04
N GLU A 227 -16.36 -3.06 -20.03
CA GLU A 227 -16.05 -2.85 -21.45
C GLU A 227 -16.04 -1.36 -21.87
N ASN A 228 -16.84 -0.55 -21.22
CA ASN A 228 -16.95 0.89 -21.46
C ASN A 228 -16.22 1.75 -20.42
N MET A 229 -15.45 1.15 -19.49
CA MET A 229 -14.78 1.86 -18.43
C MET A 229 -13.33 2.17 -18.81
N ARG A 230 -13.07 3.41 -19.23
CA ARG A 230 -11.70 3.87 -19.46
C ARG A 230 -11.05 4.25 -18.12
N GLY A 231 -9.79 3.83 -17.93
CA GLY A 231 -8.99 4.22 -16.77
C GLY A 231 -9.30 3.48 -15.47
N VAL A 232 -10.08 2.37 -15.49
CA VAL A 232 -10.26 1.49 -14.32
C VAL A 232 -9.72 0.10 -14.67
N ILE A 233 -8.90 -0.46 -13.79
CA ILE A 233 -8.40 -1.83 -13.88
C ILE A 233 -8.61 -2.56 -12.56
N VAL A 234 -8.86 -3.87 -12.64
CA VAL A 234 -9.00 -4.73 -11.47
C VAL A 234 -7.75 -5.58 -11.32
N LEU A 235 -7.08 -5.46 -10.17
CA LEU A 235 -6.05 -6.40 -9.75
C LEU A 235 -6.63 -7.30 -8.67
N ALA A 236 -6.33 -8.58 -8.72
CA ALA A 236 -6.68 -9.52 -7.66
C ALA A 236 -5.45 -10.30 -7.21
N ALA A 237 -5.35 -10.61 -5.92
CA ALA A 237 -4.29 -11.43 -5.38
C ALA A 237 -4.86 -12.67 -4.69
N THR A 238 -4.17 -13.80 -4.86
CA THR A 238 -4.49 -15.05 -4.16
C THR A 238 -3.23 -15.84 -3.81
N ASN A 239 -3.29 -16.55 -2.71
CA ASN A 239 -2.30 -17.56 -2.36
C ASN A 239 -2.68 -18.94 -2.91
N ARG A 240 -3.92 -19.12 -3.38
CA ARG A 240 -4.52 -20.40 -3.77
C ARG A 240 -5.31 -20.25 -5.07
N ALA A 241 -4.58 -20.15 -6.19
CA ALA A 241 -5.21 -20.05 -7.51
C ALA A 241 -6.09 -21.25 -7.87
N ASP A 242 -5.80 -22.41 -7.27
CA ASP A 242 -6.57 -23.64 -7.38
C ASP A 242 -7.98 -23.55 -6.77
N MET A 243 -8.24 -22.57 -5.92
CA MET A 243 -9.52 -22.40 -5.21
C MET A 243 -10.44 -21.34 -5.82
N ILE A 244 -10.02 -20.66 -6.88
CA ILE A 244 -10.81 -19.59 -7.51
C ILE A 244 -11.84 -20.16 -8.47
N ASP A 245 -13.08 -19.61 -8.48
CA ASP A 245 -14.11 -19.96 -9.45
C ASP A 245 -13.59 -19.77 -10.89
N PRO A 246 -13.55 -20.83 -11.71
CA PRO A 246 -13.06 -20.76 -13.09
C PRO A 246 -13.81 -19.74 -13.97
N ALA A 247 -15.01 -19.33 -13.58
CA ALA A 247 -15.75 -18.30 -14.30
C ALA A 247 -15.05 -16.94 -14.31
N LEU A 248 -14.27 -16.63 -13.28
CA LEU A 248 -13.46 -15.40 -13.20
C LEU A 248 -12.26 -15.40 -14.16
N LEU A 249 -11.76 -16.58 -14.51
CA LEU A 249 -10.58 -16.75 -15.37
C LEU A 249 -10.91 -16.78 -16.87
N ARG A 250 -12.18 -16.54 -17.22
CA ARG A 250 -12.60 -16.47 -18.63
C ARG A 250 -12.16 -15.15 -19.26
N PRO A 251 -11.85 -15.15 -20.59
CA PRO A 251 -11.53 -13.94 -21.33
C PRO A 251 -12.60 -12.84 -21.13
N GLY A 252 -12.15 -11.61 -20.98
CA GLY A 252 -12.99 -10.45 -20.69
C GLY A 252 -13.16 -10.15 -19.19
N ARG A 253 -12.52 -10.92 -18.30
CA ARG A 253 -12.55 -10.77 -16.83
C ARG A 253 -11.13 -10.65 -16.29
N PHE A 254 -10.54 -11.72 -15.74
CA PHE A 254 -9.12 -11.75 -15.46
C PHE A 254 -8.37 -12.27 -16.69
N ASP A 255 -8.09 -11.35 -17.60
CA ASP A 255 -7.47 -11.65 -18.89
C ASP A 255 -6.01 -12.05 -18.78
N LYS A 256 -5.34 -11.59 -17.71
CA LYS A 256 -3.92 -11.87 -17.49
C LYS A 256 -3.72 -12.49 -16.10
N ILE A 257 -2.95 -13.58 -16.08
CA ILE A 257 -2.57 -14.28 -14.85
C ILE A 257 -1.07 -14.18 -14.72
N ILE A 258 -0.60 -13.58 -13.62
CA ILE A 258 0.82 -13.37 -13.36
C ILE A 258 1.22 -14.14 -12.11
N GLN A 259 2.20 -15.03 -12.25
CA GLN A 259 2.77 -15.77 -11.14
C GLN A 259 3.86 -14.95 -10.45
N ILE A 260 3.74 -14.80 -9.13
CA ILE A 260 4.79 -14.21 -8.30
C ILE A 260 5.49 -15.35 -7.55
N PRO A 261 6.69 -15.77 -7.99
CA PRO A 261 7.41 -16.88 -7.39
C PRO A 261 8.04 -16.47 -6.04
N MET A 262 8.59 -17.47 -5.36
CA MET A 262 9.50 -17.21 -4.23
C MET A 262 10.73 -16.46 -4.74
N PRO A 263 11.31 -15.55 -3.93
CA PRO A 263 12.46 -14.77 -4.33
C PRO A 263 13.70 -15.68 -4.51
N ASP A 264 14.39 -15.54 -5.62
CA ASP A 264 15.70 -16.13 -5.87
C ASP A 264 16.80 -15.43 -5.04
N LYS A 265 18.03 -15.91 -5.12
CA LYS A 265 19.16 -15.38 -4.34
C LYS A 265 19.35 -13.88 -4.60
N GLU A 266 19.28 -13.45 -5.86
CA GLU A 266 19.48 -12.05 -6.23
C GLU A 266 18.35 -11.15 -5.72
N SER A 267 17.10 -11.61 -5.81
CA SER A 267 15.94 -10.92 -5.24
C SER A 267 16.05 -10.80 -3.73
N ARG A 268 16.45 -11.87 -3.01
CA ARG A 268 16.65 -11.81 -1.56
C ARG A 268 17.74 -10.82 -1.16
N LEU A 269 18.82 -10.77 -1.92
CA LEU A 269 19.89 -9.79 -1.71
C LEU A 269 19.36 -8.36 -1.87
N GLN A 270 18.57 -8.10 -2.91
CA GLN A 270 17.96 -6.79 -3.12
C GLN A 270 16.97 -6.43 -2.01
N ILE A 271 16.13 -7.39 -1.57
CA ILE A 271 15.18 -7.19 -0.46
C ILE A 271 15.92 -6.83 0.83
N LEU A 272 17.02 -7.53 1.15
CA LEU A 272 17.86 -7.23 2.31
C LEU A 272 18.43 -5.82 2.24
N LYS A 273 18.99 -5.43 1.08
CA LYS A 273 19.57 -4.09 0.88
C LYS A 273 18.51 -2.98 1.07
N ILE A 274 17.35 -3.12 0.43
CA ILE A 274 16.26 -2.15 0.53
C ILE A 274 15.80 -2.01 1.98
N ASN A 275 15.57 -3.11 2.69
CA ASN A 275 15.11 -3.06 4.08
C ASN A 275 16.21 -2.70 5.10
N SER A 276 17.44 -2.52 4.64
CA SER A 276 18.57 -2.09 5.49
C SER A 276 19.05 -0.67 5.17
N GLU A 277 18.44 0.02 4.21
CA GLU A 277 18.88 1.33 3.73
C GLU A 277 18.86 2.39 4.84
N ASP A 278 17.80 2.39 5.66
CA ASP A 278 17.61 3.34 6.76
C ASP A 278 18.19 2.86 8.10
N ILE A 279 18.82 1.67 8.13
CA ILE A 279 19.34 1.08 9.37
C ILE A 279 20.78 1.56 9.61
N PRO A 280 21.14 2.00 10.83
CA PRO A 280 22.52 2.35 11.16
C PRO A 280 23.39 1.10 11.20
N LEU A 281 24.05 0.79 10.09
CA LEU A 281 24.92 -0.37 9.94
C LEU A 281 26.32 -0.14 10.50
N ALA A 282 26.98 -1.23 10.90
CA ALA A 282 28.39 -1.22 11.24
C ALA A 282 29.27 -0.72 10.09
N ASP A 283 30.50 -0.28 10.40
CA ASP A 283 31.43 0.23 9.40
C ASP A 283 31.68 -0.83 8.30
N GLN A 284 31.41 -0.41 7.06
CA GLN A 284 31.52 -1.27 5.89
C GLN A 284 32.98 -1.68 5.56
N ASN A 285 33.97 -1.04 6.18
CA ASN A 285 35.39 -1.38 6.08
C ASN A 285 35.92 -2.15 7.29
N GLY A 286 35.08 -2.41 8.30
CA GLY A 286 35.43 -3.08 9.54
C GLY A 286 35.21 -4.60 9.52
N PRO A 287 35.61 -5.29 10.60
CA PRO A 287 35.40 -6.74 10.74
C PRO A 287 33.92 -7.15 10.83
N ASP A 288 33.05 -6.23 11.24
CA ASP A 288 31.61 -6.44 11.42
C ASP A 288 30.79 -6.00 10.19
N LYS A 289 31.45 -5.87 9.04
CA LYS A 289 30.82 -5.54 7.76
C LYS A 289 29.68 -6.48 7.43
N ILE A 290 28.58 -5.95 6.92
CA ILE A 290 27.44 -6.73 6.47
C ILE A 290 27.77 -7.38 5.13
N ASP A 291 27.77 -8.71 5.10
CA ASP A 291 27.91 -9.51 3.89
C ASP A 291 26.52 -9.94 3.40
N TYR A 292 25.97 -9.16 2.48
CA TYR A 292 24.64 -9.43 1.91
C TYR A 292 24.59 -10.70 1.06
N ASP A 293 25.71 -11.11 0.44
CA ASP A 293 25.78 -12.34 -0.35
C ASP A 293 25.65 -13.56 0.57
N LYS A 294 26.38 -13.56 1.70
CA LYS A 294 26.27 -14.59 2.73
C LYS A 294 24.86 -14.62 3.33
N LEU A 295 24.28 -13.47 3.62
CA LEU A 295 22.90 -13.39 4.14
C LEU A 295 21.88 -13.93 3.12
N ALA A 296 22.05 -13.61 1.82
CA ALA A 296 21.20 -14.14 0.78
C ALA A 296 21.30 -15.68 0.64
N GLU A 297 22.48 -16.27 0.91
CA GLU A 297 22.63 -17.73 0.99
C GLU A 297 21.93 -18.31 2.24
N MET A 298 22.14 -17.68 3.39
CA MET A 298 21.51 -18.12 4.64
C MET A 298 19.98 -17.99 4.64
N THR A 299 19.40 -17.18 3.76
CA THR A 299 17.95 -16.95 3.67
C THR A 299 17.27 -17.81 2.60
N ASP A 300 17.92 -18.85 2.12
CA ASP A 300 17.34 -19.73 1.09
C ASP A 300 16.02 -20.36 1.55
N GLY A 301 15.02 -20.38 0.65
CA GLY A 301 13.67 -20.89 0.92
C GLY A 301 12.79 -19.96 1.78
N LEU A 302 13.24 -18.76 2.15
CA LEU A 302 12.42 -17.76 2.84
C LEU A 302 11.62 -16.92 1.84
N SER A 303 10.42 -16.48 2.24
CA SER A 303 9.61 -15.55 1.46
C SER A 303 10.15 -14.12 1.56
N GLY A 304 9.69 -13.23 0.67
CA GLY A 304 10.08 -11.81 0.71
C GLY A 304 9.74 -11.14 2.04
N ALA A 305 8.60 -11.49 2.63
CA ALA A 305 8.19 -10.99 3.95
C ALA A 305 9.09 -11.52 5.08
N ASP A 306 9.50 -12.80 5.02
CA ASP A 306 10.43 -13.37 5.99
C ASP A 306 11.79 -12.66 5.91
N VAL A 307 12.28 -12.41 4.68
CA VAL A 307 13.55 -11.71 4.44
C VAL A 307 13.49 -10.25 4.94
N ALA A 308 12.40 -9.55 4.70
CA ALA A 308 12.21 -8.20 5.23
C ALA A 308 12.14 -8.19 6.78
N ALA A 309 11.51 -9.20 7.39
CA ALA A 309 11.44 -9.34 8.84
C ALA A 309 12.82 -9.55 9.50
N ILE A 310 13.80 -10.09 8.79
CA ILE A 310 15.17 -10.27 9.30
C ILE A 310 15.81 -8.90 9.65
N SER A 311 15.67 -7.91 8.79
CA SER A 311 16.21 -6.57 9.04
C SER A 311 15.59 -5.95 10.29
N ASN A 312 14.28 -6.02 10.45
CA ASN A 312 13.58 -5.55 11.66
C ASN A 312 13.98 -6.34 12.91
N THR A 313 14.14 -7.67 12.79
CA THR A 313 14.57 -8.52 13.92
C THR A 313 16.00 -8.19 14.33
N ALA A 314 16.90 -7.93 13.39
CA ALA A 314 18.27 -7.53 13.69
C ALA A 314 18.33 -6.21 14.47
N VAL A 315 17.52 -5.22 14.09
CA VAL A 315 17.37 -3.97 14.85
C VAL A 315 16.83 -4.25 16.26
N SER A 316 15.79 -5.09 16.39
CA SER A 316 15.21 -5.44 17.68
C SER A 316 16.23 -6.10 18.60
N LEU A 317 17.14 -6.92 18.08
CA LEU A 317 18.23 -7.52 18.87
C LEU A 317 19.17 -6.48 19.44
N VAL A 318 19.55 -5.47 18.64
CA VAL A 318 20.39 -4.36 19.11
C VAL A 318 19.68 -3.57 20.21
N VAL A 319 18.37 -3.31 20.04
CA VAL A 319 17.58 -2.61 21.05
C VAL A 319 17.56 -3.40 22.36
N HIS A 320 17.32 -4.71 22.32
CA HIS A 320 17.35 -5.59 23.51
C HIS A 320 18.71 -5.58 24.19
N GLU A 321 19.81 -5.70 23.44
CA GLU A 321 21.15 -5.65 24.01
C GLU A 321 21.46 -4.35 24.75
N HIS A 322 20.89 -3.24 24.31
CA HIS A 322 21.09 -1.95 24.98
C HIS A 322 20.18 -1.79 26.21
N LEU A 323 18.93 -2.27 26.14
CA LEU A 323 18.00 -2.23 27.26
C LEU A 323 18.43 -3.15 28.42
N ASP A 324 18.94 -4.34 28.10
CA ASP A 324 19.43 -5.28 29.13
C ASP A 324 20.68 -4.78 29.87
N LYS A 325 21.47 -3.93 29.23
CA LYS A 325 22.71 -3.37 29.84
C LYS A 325 22.46 -2.13 30.69
N GLU A 326 21.39 -1.39 30.46
CA GLU A 326 21.12 -0.10 31.11
C GLU A 326 19.62 0.13 31.38
N PRO A 327 19.22 0.21 32.66
CA PRO A 327 17.81 0.42 33.03
C PRO A 327 17.36 1.91 32.94
N ASP A 328 18.27 2.89 32.70
CA ASP A 328 17.92 4.32 32.66
C ASP A 328 17.62 4.77 31.22
N VAL A 329 16.37 5.18 30.99
CA VAL A 329 15.84 5.60 29.67
C VAL A 329 16.68 6.73 29.03
N LYS A 330 17.18 7.70 29.84
CA LYS A 330 17.95 8.82 29.32
C LYS A 330 19.36 8.43 28.84
N GLU A 331 19.95 7.41 29.44
CA GLU A 331 21.25 6.87 29.01
C GLU A 331 21.12 5.98 27.79
N VAL A 332 20.02 5.22 27.70
CA VAL A 332 19.68 4.43 26.50
C VAL A 332 19.49 5.33 25.29
N GLU A 333 18.76 6.45 25.39
CA GLU A 333 18.58 7.40 24.29
C GLU A 333 19.90 8.02 23.80
N LYS A 334 20.82 8.35 24.71
CA LYS A 334 22.14 8.87 24.34
C LYS A 334 23.02 7.86 23.63
N LYS A 335 22.95 6.58 24.04
CA LYS A 335 23.72 5.49 23.42
C LYS A 335 23.05 4.95 22.15
N ALA A 336 21.75 5.10 21.99
CA ALA A 336 21.03 4.77 20.76
C ALA A 336 21.63 5.48 19.53
N ALA A 337 22.13 6.72 19.70
CA ALA A 337 22.80 7.46 18.63
C ALA A 337 24.12 6.79 18.13
N THR A 338 24.70 5.89 18.92
CA THR A 338 25.93 5.14 18.59
C THR A 338 25.69 3.67 18.30
N ALA A 339 24.45 3.20 18.48
CA ALA A 339 24.08 1.80 18.22
C ALA A 339 24.20 1.48 16.72
N LYS A 340 24.88 0.39 16.40
CA LYS A 340 25.06 -0.09 15.03
C LYS A 340 24.70 -1.55 14.92
N VAL A 341 24.01 -1.88 13.85
CA VAL A 341 23.66 -3.27 13.53
C VAL A 341 24.86 -3.95 12.86
N THR A 342 25.29 -5.09 13.38
CA THR A 342 26.43 -5.86 12.92
C THR A 342 25.99 -7.11 12.16
N MET A 343 26.93 -7.76 11.46
CA MET A 343 26.68 -9.05 10.78
C MET A 343 26.12 -10.12 11.75
N LYS A 344 26.63 -10.16 12.98
CA LYS A 344 26.17 -11.11 13.99
C LYS A 344 24.68 -10.95 14.31
N HIS A 345 24.18 -9.71 14.42
CA HIS A 345 22.76 -9.45 14.67
C HIS A 345 21.89 -9.97 13.51
N PHE A 346 22.35 -9.82 12.26
CA PHE A 346 21.66 -10.40 11.11
C PHE A 346 21.67 -11.92 11.12
N GLU A 347 22.79 -12.57 11.42
CA GLU A 347 22.88 -14.02 11.53
C GLU A 347 21.95 -14.58 12.61
N ASP A 348 21.89 -13.94 13.77
CA ASP A 348 21.00 -14.34 14.87
C ASP A 348 19.52 -14.03 14.52
N ALA A 349 19.25 -12.96 13.79
CA ALA A 349 17.91 -12.66 13.26
C ALA A 349 17.44 -13.74 12.27
N VAL A 350 18.31 -14.20 11.37
CA VAL A 350 17.99 -15.29 10.44
C VAL A 350 17.61 -16.56 11.19
N LYS A 351 18.35 -16.92 12.25
CA LYS A 351 18.03 -18.10 13.09
C LYS A 351 16.64 -17.96 13.71
N LYS A 352 16.36 -16.79 14.35
CA LYS A 352 15.06 -16.53 14.99
C LYS A 352 13.90 -16.60 14.01
N VAL A 353 14.04 -16.02 12.81
CA VAL A 353 12.99 -16.05 11.77
C VAL A 353 12.75 -17.46 11.27
N ARG A 354 13.80 -18.29 11.12
CA ARG A 354 13.68 -19.70 10.74
C ARG A 354 12.97 -20.51 11.83
N GLU A 355 13.38 -20.36 13.08
CA GLU A 355 12.74 -21.04 14.21
C GLU A 355 11.24 -20.70 14.31
N GLN A 356 10.86 -19.43 14.15
CA GLN A 356 9.46 -19.02 14.14
C GLN A 356 8.68 -19.63 12.97
N LYS A 357 9.30 -19.77 11.80
CA LYS A 357 8.68 -20.41 10.65
C LYS A 357 8.45 -21.90 10.89
N ASP A 358 9.43 -22.58 11.45
CA ASP A 358 9.35 -24.01 11.75
C ASP A 358 8.29 -24.31 12.84
N LEU A 359 8.18 -23.46 13.86
CA LEU A 359 7.10 -23.53 14.87
C LEU A 359 5.71 -23.38 14.23
N LYS A 360 5.50 -22.40 13.34
CA LYS A 360 4.23 -22.23 12.63
C LYS A 360 3.86 -23.42 11.73
N ILE A 361 4.86 -24.09 11.15
CA ILE A 361 4.63 -25.31 10.36
C ILE A 361 4.24 -26.45 11.30
N GLY A 362 4.91 -26.59 12.46
CA GLY A 362 4.59 -27.58 13.48
C GLY A 362 3.16 -27.44 14.00
N GLU A 363 2.70 -26.24 14.32
CA GLU A 363 1.32 -25.98 14.76
C GLU A 363 0.28 -26.34 13.68
N LYS A 364 0.55 -26.05 12.41
CA LYS A 364 -0.34 -26.43 11.29
C LYS A 364 -0.41 -27.95 11.12
N LEU A 365 0.69 -28.66 11.28
CA LEU A 365 0.72 -30.12 11.25
C LEU A 365 -0.11 -30.69 12.41
N VAL A 366 0.07 -30.20 13.62
CA VAL A 366 -0.72 -30.65 14.82
C VAL A 366 -2.21 -30.34 14.58
N ALA A 367 -2.58 -29.17 14.13
CA ALA A 367 -3.98 -28.83 13.85
C ALA A 367 -4.62 -29.69 12.75
N SER A 368 -3.83 -30.23 11.81
CA SER A 368 -4.33 -31.15 10.77
C SER A 368 -4.56 -32.58 11.27
N TYR A 369 -3.91 -32.97 12.37
CA TYR A 369 -4.12 -34.30 12.99
C TYR A 369 -5.35 -34.37 13.93
N TYR A 370 -5.87 -33.20 14.34
CA TYR A 370 -7.05 -33.12 15.24
C TYR A 370 -8.33 -32.71 14.48
N ARG A 371 -8.31 -32.69 13.17
CA ARG A 371 -9.50 -32.57 12.28
C ARG A 371 -9.79 -33.90 11.63
#